data_60772c239ec798bdd6c9c8713a16e72b
#
_entry.id   60772c239ec798bdd6c9c8713a16e72b
#
_cell.length_a   1.000
_cell.length_b   1.000
_cell.length_c   1.000
_cell.angle_alpha   90.00
_cell.angle_beta   90.00
_cell.angle_gamma   90.00
#
_symmetry.space_group_name_H-M   'P 1'
#
loop_
_entity.id
_entity.type
_entity.pdbx_description
1 polymer ?
#
loop_
_entity_poly.entity_id
_entity_poly.type
_entity_poly.pdbx_seq_one_letter_code
_entity_poly.pdbx_strand_id
1 'polypeptide(L)'
;RLFTKMTVLENVLVANHQHVKSGLIEATIGYPRYHSEEKHFLEYSMELLDLVGLANNANDMATSLPYGLQRRLEIARALATTPKLLLLDEPAAGMNPQETMSLAAFIRDIKKKFNLTIILIEHHMQFVMNLTERIYVLEFGKTIPSGVPAEIQNNPKVIEAYLGVSKKNVKS
;
A
#
# COMPACT_ATOMS: atom_id res chain seq x y z
N ARG A 1 -2.69 -5.74 7.85
CA ARG A 1 -3.63 -5.17 8.83
C ARG A 1 -2.88 -4.54 9.99
N LEU A 2 -3.42 -3.48 10.59
CA LEU A 2 -2.82 -2.78 11.73
C LEU A 2 -2.96 -3.57 13.04
N PHE A 3 -2.01 -3.36 13.93
CA PHE A 3 -2.12 -3.78 15.32
C PHE A 3 -2.97 -2.75 16.07
N THR A 4 -4.21 -3.13 16.39
CA THR A 4 -5.25 -2.22 16.91
C THR A 4 -4.98 -1.70 18.31
N LYS A 5 -4.13 -2.39 19.09
CA LYS A 5 -3.74 -2.02 20.46
C LYS A 5 -2.40 -1.27 20.53
N MET A 6 -1.87 -0.87 19.38
CA MET A 6 -0.60 -0.15 19.28
C MET A 6 -0.84 1.25 18.72
N THR A 7 0.06 2.15 19.07
CA THR A 7 0.12 3.49 18.49
C THR A 7 0.53 3.44 17.01
N VAL A 8 0.40 4.56 16.34
CA VAL A 8 0.83 4.75 14.95
C VAL A 8 2.32 4.44 14.80
N LEU A 9 3.15 4.97 15.70
CA LEU A 9 4.60 4.74 15.70
C LEU A 9 4.94 3.28 16.00
N GLU A 10 4.34 2.67 17.01
CA GLU A 10 4.59 1.27 17.37
C GLU A 10 4.24 0.31 16.22
N ASN A 11 3.20 0.60 15.44
CA ASN A 11 2.85 -0.17 14.26
C ASN A 11 3.98 -0.21 13.22
N VAL A 12 4.71 0.90 13.03
CA VAL A 12 5.84 0.97 12.10
C VAL A 12 7.09 0.35 12.71
N LEU A 13 7.37 0.62 13.99
CA LEU A 13 8.52 0.08 14.70
C LEU A 13 8.55 -1.45 14.72
N VAL A 14 7.40 -2.10 14.96
CA VAL A 14 7.31 -3.58 14.94
C VAL A 14 7.76 -4.16 13.60
N ALA A 15 7.50 -3.49 12.48
CA ALA A 15 7.95 -3.95 11.17
C ALA A 15 9.47 -3.85 11.00
N ASN A 16 10.12 -2.89 11.65
CA ASN A 16 11.57 -2.73 11.62
C ASN A 16 12.32 -3.82 12.40
N HIS A 17 11.64 -4.52 13.32
CA HIS A 17 12.27 -5.60 14.11
C HIS A 17 12.87 -6.74 13.26
N GLN A 18 12.44 -6.90 12.00
CA GLN A 18 13.06 -7.85 11.08
C GLN A 18 14.53 -7.52 10.75
N HIS A 19 14.93 -6.28 10.98
CA HIS A 19 16.28 -5.78 10.68
C HIS A 19 17.17 -5.70 11.92
N VAL A 20 16.66 -6.02 13.11
CA VAL A 20 17.44 -6.05 14.36
C VAL A 20 18.45 -7.18 14.27
N LYS A 21 19.73 -6.84 14.29
CA LYS A 21 20.85 -7.79 14.27
C LYS A 21 21.37 -8.08 15.69
N SER A 22 21.02 -7.25 16.65
CA SER A 22 21.41 -7.42 18.05
C SER A 22 20.73 -8.64 18.67
N GLY A 23 21.51 -9.52 19.29
CA GLY A 23 20.99 -10.72 19.97
C GLY A 23 20.31 -10.37 21.31
N LEU A 24 19.50 -11.32 21.83
CA LEU A 24 18.84 -11.21 23.13
C LEU A 24 19.82 -10.85 24.26
N ILE A 25 21.06 -11.33 24.19
CA ILE A 25 22.11 -11.07 25.18
C ILE A 25 22.55 -9.59 25.12
N GLU A 26 22.71 -9.02 23.92
CA GLU A 26 23.11 -7.61 23.73
C GLU A 26 21.99 -6.65 24.19
N ALA A 27 20.73 -7.02 23.94
CA ALA A 27 19.57 -6.27 24.43
C ALA A 27 19.46 -6.30 25.97
N THR A 28 19.82 -7.41 26.64
CA THR A 28 19.73 -7.57 28.07
C THR A 28 20.85 -6.81 28.82
N ILE A 29 22.03 -6.70 28.20
CA ILE A 29 23.22 -6.05 28.82
C ILE A 29 23.26 -4.55 28.50
N GLY A 30 22.37 -4.03 27.61
CA GLY A 30 22.34 -2.62 27.26
C GLY A 30 23.57 -2.16 26.46
N TYR A 31 24.09 -2.99 25.57
CA TYR A 31 25.30 -2.69 24.81
C TYR A 31 25.10 -1.43 23.93
N PRO A 32 26.10 -0.55 23.78
CA PRO A 32 25.98 0.69 23.01
C PRO A 32 25.43 0.54 21.58
N ARG A 33 25.67 -0.63 20.96
CA ARG A 33 25.16 -0.98 19.63
C ARG A 33 23.64 -1.13 19.61
N TYR A 34 23.04 -1.71 20.65
CA TYR A 34 21.59 -1.84 20.76
C TYR A 34 20.90 -0.48 20.78
N HIS A 35 21.39 0.46 21.60
CA HIS A 35 20.85 1.83 21.64
C HIS A 35 21.00 2.59 20.33
N SER A 36 22.10 2.36 19.59
CA SER A 36 22.30 2.96 18.27
C SER A 36 21.32 2.41 17.23
N GLU A 37 21.05 1.10 17.25
CA GLU A 37 20.08 0.46 16.35
C GLU A 37 18.66 0.92 16.68
N GLU A 38 18.28 0.98 17.96
CA GLU A 38 16.97 1.45 18.43
C GLU A 38 16.70 2.90 18.00
N LYS A 39 17.68 3.78 18.18
CA LYS A 39 17.59 5.17 17.72
C LYS A 39 17.42 5.27 16.20
N HIS A 40 18.19 4.51 15.44
CA HIS A 40 18.08 4.47 13.98
C HIS A 40 16.71 3.99 13.51
N PHE A 41 16.14 2.94 14.13
CA PHE A 41 14.80 2.47 13.78
C PHE A 41 13.71 3.47 14.16
N LEU A 42 13.88 4.18 15.26
CA LEU A 42 12.96 5.25 15.64
C LEU A 42 12.99 6.39 14.62
N GLU A 43 14.18 6.88 14.26
CA GLU A 43 14.37 7.94 13.26
C GLU A 43 13.76 7.52 11.91
N TYR A 44 14.09 6.32 11.42
CA TYR A 44 13.55 5.81 10.17
C TYR A 44 12.03 5.63 10.21
N SER A 45 11.46 5.16 11.34
CA SER A 45 10.01 5.05 11.50
C SER A 45 9.34 6.42 11.46
N MET A 46 9.94 7.45 12.08
CA MET A 46 9.43 8.81 12.02
C MET A 46 9.51 9.41 10.61
N GLU A 47 10.57 9.13 9.85
CA GLU A 47 10.67 9.53 8.44
C GLU A 47 9.58 8.89 7.59
N LEU A 48 9.26 7.62 7.82
CA LEU A 48 8.16 6.95 7.14
C LEU A 48 6.80 7.53 7.54
N LEU A 49 6.61 7.88 8.80
CA LEU A 49 5.38 8.54 9.26
C LEU A 49 5.23 9.94 8.67
N ASP A 50 6.31 10.68 8.56
CA ASP A 50 6.31 12.00 7.89
C ASP A 50 5.91 11.87 6.42
N LEU A 51 6.50 10.89 5.73
CA LEU A 51 6.19 10.60 4.33
C LEU A 51 4.70 10.32 4.08
N VAL A 52 4.02 9.64 5.01
CA VAL A 52 2.59 9.33 4.91
C VAL A 52 1.70 10.40 5.53
N GLY A 53 2.29 11.48 6.08
CA GLY A 53 1.58 12.59 6.72
C GLY A 53 1.03 12.25 8.10
N LEU A 54 1.68 11.33 8.85
CA LEU A 54 1.26 10.84 10.16
C LEU A 54 2.24 11.15 11.29
N ALA A 55 3.28 11.97 11.05
CA ALA A 55 4.28 12.30 12.07
C ALA A 55 3.65 12.92 13.33
N ASN A 56 2.66 13.81 13.16
CA ASN A 56 1.95 14.44 14.27
C ASN A 56 1.03 13.49 15.05
N ASN A 57 0.71 12.34 14.46
CA ASN A 57 -0.15 11.31 15.06
C ASN A 57 0.64 10.12 15.62
N ALA A 58 1.96 10.23 15.72
CA ALA A 58 2.84 9.12 16.11
C ALA A 58 2.40 8.41 17.39
N ASN A 59 1.94 9.17 18.37
CA ASN A 59 1.51 8.68 19.70
C ASN A 59 0.01 8.34 19.77
N ASP A 60 -0.77 8.61 18.72
CA ASP A 60 -2.19 8.27 18.70
C ASP A 60 -2.37 6.75 18.51
N MET A 61 -3.50 6.23 19.00
CA MET A 61 -3.86 4.85 18.70
C MET A 61 -4.13 4.68 17.20
N ALA A 62 -3.62 3.63 16.58
CA ALA A 62 -3.82 3.39 15.15
C ALA A 62 -5.31 3.34 14.75
N THR A 63 -6.18 2.90 15.66
CA THR A 63 -7.64 2.83 15.46
C THR A 63 -8.35 4.17 15.53
N SER A 64 -7.73 5.21 16.09
CA SER A 64 -8.33 6.55 16.15
C SER A 64 -8.21 7.32 14.83
N LEU A 65 -7.35 6.86 13.93
CA LEU A 65 -7.16 7.48 12.63
C LEU A 65 -8.39 7.30 11.72
N PRO A 66 -8.74 8.31 10.90
CA PRO A 66 -9.63 8.13 9.76
C PRO A 66 -9.17 6.98 8.85
N TYR A 67 -10.12 6.29 8.21
CA TYR A 67 -9.83 5.09 7.43
C TYR A 67 -8.75 5.28 6.36
N GLY A 68 -8.78 6.38 5.61
CA GLY A 68 -7.75 6.68 4.60
C GLY A 68 -6.34 6.82 5.19
N LEU A 69 -6.22 7.36 6.41
CA LEU A 69 -4.95 7.46 7.12
C LEU A 69 -4.50 6.11 7.69
N GLN A 70 -5.44 5.24 8.10
CA GLN A 70 -5.10 3.86 8.47
C GLN A 70 -4.49 3.11 7.28
N ARG A 71 -5.01 3.28 6.06
CA ARG A 71 -4.42 2.68 4.85
C ARG A 71 -3.01 3.20 4.55
N ARG A 72 -2.78 4.50 4.73
CA ARG A 72 -1.42 5.07 4.62
C ARG A 72 -0.47 4.48 5.67
N LEU A 73 -0.93 4.28 6.90
CA LEU A 73 -0.15 3.64 7.95
C LEU A 73 0.18 2.17 7.62
N GLU A 74 -0.76 1.41 7.04
CA GLU A 74 -0.49 0.04 6.57
C GLU A 74 0.63 0.01 5.53
N ILE A 75 0.63 0.98 4.60
CA ILE A 75 1.69 1.12 3.60
C ILE A 75 3.02 1.52 4.27
N ALA A 76 3.03 2.51 5.17
CA ALA A 76 4.24 2.90 5.92
C ALA A 76 4.86 1.71 6.66
N ARG A 77 4.03 0.89 7.31
CA ARG A 77 4.46 -0.33 7.97
C ARG A 77 5.07 -1.34 7.00
N ALA A 78 4.48 -1.49 5.81
CA ALA A 78 5.06 -2.36 4.78
C ALA A 78 6.40 -1.80 4.27
N LEU A 79 6.52 -0.50 4.07
CA LEU A 79 7.77 0.15 3.67
C LEU A 79 8.89 0.00 4.70
N ALA A 80 8.56 -0.07 5.99
CA ALA A 80 9.53 -0.29 7.07
C ALA A 80 10.31 -1.61 6.92
N THR A 81 9.75 -2.61 6.22
CA THR A 81 10.46 -3.84 5.90
C THR A 81 11.43 -3.72 4.72
N THR A 82 11.62 -2.52 4.17
CA THR A 82 12.47 -2.26 2.99
C THR A 82 12.21 -3.21 1.81
N PRO A 83 10.95 -3.37 1.36
CA PRO A 83 10.61 -4.35 0.35
C PRO A 83 11.09 -3.93 -1.04
N LYS A 84 11.34 -4.90 -1.92
CA LYS A 84 11.48 -4.69 -3.37
C LYS A 84 10.15 -4.83 -4.11
N LEU A 85 9.24 -5.59 -3.54
CA LEU A 85 7.91 -5.87 -4.06
C LEU A 85 6.86 -5.53 -3.00
N LEU A 86 5.91 -4.68 -3.35
CA LEU A 86 4.77 -4.31 -2.52
C LEU A 86 3.49 -4.88 -3.11
N LEU A 87 2.74 -5.63 -2.31
CA LEU A 87 1.45 -6.19 -2.69
C LEU A 87 0.34 -5.36 -2.03
N LEU A 88 -0.56 -4.81 -2.84
CA LEU A 88 -1.70 -4.02 -2.39
C LEU A 88 -2.99 -4.70 -2.83
N ASP A 89 -3.79 -5.10 -1.86
CA ASP A 89 -5.07 -5.75 -2.07
C ASP A 89 -6.20 -4.78 -1.70
N GLU A 90 -6.95 -4.33 -2.71
CA GLU A 90 -8.04 -3.37 -2.63
C GLU A 90 -7.74 -2.15 -1.72
N PRO A 91 -6.62 -1.44 -1.95
CA PRO A 91 -6.21 -0.36 -1.05
C PRO A 91 -7.18 0.83 -1.05
N ALA A 92 -7.97 1.01 -2.10
CA ALA A 92 -8.96 2.10 -2.24
C ALA A 92 -10.37 1.69 -1.76
N ALA A 93 -10.58 0.46 -1.26
CA ALA A 93 -11.90 0.02 -0.81
C ALA A 93 -12.47 0.94 0.28
N GLY A 94 -13.72 1.39 0.11
CA GLY A 94 -14.41 2.24 1.08
C GLY A 94 -13.98 3.72 1.07
N MET A 95 -13.12 4.14 0.14
CA MET A 95 -12.70 5.54 -0.02
C MET A 95 -13.63 6.30 -0.98
N ASN A 96 -13.78 7.59 -0.72
CA ASN A 96 -14.42 8.49 -1.68
C ASN A 96 -13.49 8.79 -2.88
N PRO A 97 -13.99 9.37 -3.99
CA PRO A 97 -13.17 9.62 -5.19
C PRO A 97 -11.94 10.49 -4.93
N GLN A 98 -12.04 11.49 -4.06
CA GLN A 98 -10.94 12.39 -3.73
C GLN A 98 -9.85 11.69 -2.93
N GLU A 99 -10.23 10.87 -1.96
CA GLU A 99 -9.31 10.03 -1.19
C GLU A 99 -8.60 9.02 -2.09
N THR A 100 -9.35 8.40 -3.01
CA THR A 100 -8.82 7.45 -4.00
C THR A 100 -7.77 8.10 -4.90
N MET A 101 -8.02 9.31 -5.39
CA MET A 101 -7.04 10.06 -6.19
C MET A 101 -5.80 10.42 -5.39
N SER A 102 -5.97 10.85 -4.14
CA SER A 102 -4.87 11.15 -3.21
C SER A 102 -4.01 9.92 -2.93
N LEU A 103 -4.65 8.76 -2.73
CA LEU A 103 -3.96 7.49 -2.53
C LEU A 103 -3.19 7.07 -3.80
N ALA A 104 -3.76 7.23 -4.99
CA ALA A 104 -3.08 6.92 -6.25
C ALA A 104 -1.82 7.78 -6.45
N ALA A 105 -1.91 9.08 -6.17
CA ALA A 105 -0.74 9.97 -6.22
C ALA A 105 0.34 9.51 -5.23
N PHE A 106 -0.05 9.25 -3.99
CA PHE A 106 0.85 8.76 -2.95
C PHE A 106 1.54 7.44 -3.34
N ILE A 107 0.82 6.46 -3.90
CA ILE A 107 1.40 5.18 -4.34
C ILE A 107 2.42 5.39 -5.47
N ARG A 108 2.17 6.31 -6.40
CA ARG A 108 3.15 6.66 -7.45
C ARG A 108 4.43 7.25 -6.87
N ASP A 109 4.29 8.14 -5.88
CA ASP A 109 5.42 8.80 -5.25
C ASP A 109 6.30 7.81 -4.49
N ILE A 110 5.71 6.91 -3.69
CA ILE A 110 6.47 5.88 -2.99
C ILE A 110 7.10 4.85 -3.94
N LYS A 111 6.40 4.46 -5.03
CA LYS A 111 6.95 3.59 -6.06
C LYS A 111 8.27 4.16 -6.59
N LYS A 112 8.27 5.45 -6.94
CA LYS A 112 9.43 6.15 -7.47
C LYS A 112 10.52 6.34 -6.41
N LYS A 113 10.15 6.80 -5.21
CA LYS A 113 11.07 7.11 -4.11
C LYS A 113 11.85 5.88 -3.64
N PHE A 114 11.17 4.74 -3.54
CA PHE A 114 11.75 3.49 -3.03
C PHE A 114 12.11 2.48 -4.13
N ASN A 115 11.96 2.85 -5.41
CA ASN A 115 12.20 1.98 -6.57
C ASN A 115 11.47 0.63 -6.45
N LEU A 116 10.15 0.68 -6.13
CA LEU A 116 9.36 -0.51 -5.87
C LEU A 116 8.78 -1.12 -7.14
N THR A 117 8.69 -2.43 -7.14
CA THR A 117 7.69 -3.15 -7.95
C THR A 117 6.41 -3.24 -7.14
N ILE A 118 5.26 -2.89 -7.73
CA ILE A 118 3.96 -2.95 -7.04
C ILE A 118 3.02 -3.87 -7.81
N ILE A 119 2.42 -4.83 -7.12
CA ILE A 119 1.28 -5.60 -7.62
C ILE A 119 0.04 -5.11 -6.89
N LEU A 120 -0.95 -4.70 -7.66
CA LEU A 120 -2.20 -4.13 -7.17
C LEU A 120 -3.36 -5.04 -7.58
N ILE A 121 -4.20 -5.43 -6.64
CA ILE A 121 -5.50 -6.05 -6.89
C ILE A 121 -6.56 -5.00 -6.64
N GLU A 122 -7.36 -4.70 -7.65
CA GLU A 122 -8.39 -3.66 -7.59
C GLU A 122 -9.49 -3.90 -8.63
N HIS A 123 -10.67 -3.40 -8.32
CA HIS A 123 -11.82 -3.43 -9.21
C HIS A 123 -12.29 -2.03 -9.64
N HIS A 124 -11.73 -0.96 -9.06
CA HIS A 124 -11.98 0.43 -9.45
C HIS A 124 -11.18 0.79 -10.70
N MET A 125 -11.81 0.70 -11.88
CA MET A 125 -11.15 0.92 -13.19
C MET A 125 -10.37 2.23 -13.26
N GLN A 126 -10.96 3.35 -12.81
CA GLN A 126 -10.27 4.65 -12.85
C GLN A 126 -8.98 4.65 -12.04
N PHE A 127 -9.00 4.03 -10.86
CA PHE A 127 -7.81 3.92 -10.00
C PHE A 127 -6.72 3.09 -10.68
N VAL A 128 -7.09 1.92 -11.22
CA VAL A 128 -6.18 1.01 -11.92
C VAL A 128 -5.57 1.70 -13.13
N MET A 129 -6.38 2.31 -14.01
CA MET A 129 -5.92 2.97 -15.24
C MET A 129 -4.93 4.11 -14.97
N ASN A 130 -5.12 4.85 -13.87
CA ASN A 130 -4.27 5.97 -13.51
C ASN A 130 -2.96 5.56 -12.82
N LEU A 131 -2.86 4.32 -12.32
CA LEU A 131 -1.75 3.92 -11.45
C LEU A 131 -0.83 2.88 -12.07
N THR A 132 -1.38 2.02 -12.95
CA THR A 132 -0.67 0.82 -13.42
C THR A 132 -0.03 1.01 -14.79
N GLU A 133 1.07 0.30 -15.03
CA GLU A 133 1.76 0.23 -16.33
C GLU A 133 1.28 -0.97 -17.16
N ARG A 134 0.81 -2.03 -16.45
CA ARG A 134 0.30 -3.25 -17.06
C ARG A 134 -0.85 -3.81 -16.24
N ILE A 135 -1.88 -4.30 -16.92
CA ILE A 135 -3.10 -4.83 -16.32
C ILE A 135 -3.31 -6.27 -16.79
N TYR A 136 -3.65 -7.14 -15.84
CA TYR A 136 -4.14 -8.49 -16.05
C TYR A 136 -5.58 -8.55 -15.57
N VAL A 137 -6.51 -8.81 -16.50
CA VAL A 137 -7.94 -8.89 -16.15
C VAL A 137 -8.30 -10.33 -15.84
N LEU A 138 -8.90 -10.54 -14.66
CA LEU A 138 -9.37 -11.85 -14.22
C LEU A 138 -10.89 -11.91 -14.30
N GLU A 139 -11.40 -12.97 -14.90
CA GLU A 139 -12.82 -13.29 -14.96
C GLU A 139 -13.02 -14.77 -14.60
N PHE A 140 -13.80 -15.06 -13.56
CA PHE A 140 -14.04 -16.42 -13.05
C PHE A 140 -12.76 -17.25 -12.90
N GLY A 141 -11.69 -16.63 -12.37
CA GLY A 141 -10.40 -17.30 -12.13
C GLY A 141 -9.54 -17.50 -13.39
N LYS A 142 -9.94 -17.00 -14.54
CA LYS A 142 -9.18 -17.05 -15.79
C LYS A 142 -8.70 -15.66 -16.19
N THR A 143 -7.44 -15.56 -16.63
CA THR A 143 -6.95 -14.33 -17.25
C THR A 143 -7.54 -14.19 -18.65
N ILE A 144 -8.28 -13.06 -18.87
CA ILE A 144 -8.83 -12.78 -20.20
C ILE A 144 -7.80 -11.96 -21.00
N PRO A 145 -7.87 -10.64 -21.10
CA PRO A 145 -6.82 -9.87 -21.73
C PRO A 145 -5.76 -9.41 -20.70
N SER A 146 -4.56 -9.15 -21.21
CA SER A 146 -3.52 -8.42 -20.51
C SER A 146 -2.91 -7.38 -21.44
N GLY A 147 -2.56 -6.21 -20.92
CA GLY A 147 -2.01 -5.14 -21.76
C GLY A 147 -1.74 -3.86 -20.96
N VAL A 148 -1.41 -2.80 -21.67
CA VAL A 148 -1.31 -1.46 -21.10
C VAL A 148 -2.72 -0.87 -20.87
N PRO A 149 -2.88 0.12 -19.97
CA PRO A 149 -4.19 0.68 -19.65
C PRO A 149 -5.02 1.09 -20.87
N ALA A 150 -4.41 1.72 -21.87
CA ALA A 150 -5.10 2.17 -23.08
C ALA A 150 -5.69 1.00 -23.93
N GLU A 151 -5.01 -0.14 -23.95
CA GLU A 151 -5.49 -1.34 -24.65
C GLU A 151 -6.65 -1.99 -23.89
N ILE A 152 -6.52 -2.07 -22.55
CA ILE A 152 -7.52 -2.69 -21.69
C ILE A 152 -8.81 -1.89 -21.66
N GLN A 153 -8.73 -0.57 -21.58
CA GLN A 153 -9.89 0.33 -21.56
C GLN A 153 -10.80 0.16 -22.78
N ASN A 154 -10.21 -0.13 -23.93
CA ASN A 154 -10.94 -0.26 -25.20
C ASN A 154 -11.24 -1.71 -25.57
N ASN A 155 -10.89 -2.68 -24.74
CA ASN A 155 -11.07 -4.09 -25.06
C ASN A 155 -12.53 -4.53 -24.87
N PRO A 156 -13.22 -5.02 -25.92
CA PRO A 156 -14.63 -5.38 -25.85
C PRO A 156 -14.94 -6.45 -24.79
N LYS A 157 -14.02 -7.40 -24.54
CA LYS A 157 -14.20 -8.44 -23.52
C LYS A 157 -14.16 -7.88 -22.11
N VAL A 158 -13.29 -6.86 -21.87
CA VAL A 158 -13.22 -6.19 -20.58
C VAL A 158 -14.47 -5.35 -20.33
N ILE A 159 -14.92 -4.61 -21.37
CA ILE A 159 -16.15 -3.82 -21.31
C ILE A 159 -17.35 -4.72 -21.00
N GLU A 160 -17.45 -5.88 -21.64
CA GLU A 160 -18.53 -6.85 -21.40
C GLU A 160 -18.47 -7.42 -19.97
N ALA A 161 -17.31 -7.81 -19.50
CA ALA A 161 -17.11 -8.38 -18.17
C ALA A 161 -17.41 -7.39 -17.02
N TYR A 162 -17.04 -6.12 -17.20
CA TYR A 162 -17.20 -5.09 -16.16
C TYR A 162 -18.51 -4.32 -16.23
N LEU A 163 -19.05 -4.07 -17.43
CA LEU A 163 -20.27 -3.28 -17.63
C LEU A 163 -21.51 -4.14 -17.84
N GLY A 164 -21.37 -5.46 -17.95
CA GLY A 164 -22.48 -6.37 -18.19
C GLY A 164 -23.24 -6.13 -19.50
N VAL A 165 -22.66 -5.34 -20.40
CA VAL A 165 -23.28 -4.99 -21.68
C VAL A 165 -22.92 -6.05 -22.71
N SER A 166 -23.71 -7.11 -22.76
CA SER A 166 -23.63 -8.08 -23.87
C SER A 166 -24.01 -7.38 -25.18
N LYS A 167 -23.20 -7.59 -26.26
CA LYS A 167 -23.45 -7.09 -27.61
C LYS A 167 -24.79 -7.52 -28.25
N LYS A 168 -25.67 -8.19 -27.52
CA LYS A 168 -26.97 -8.61 -28.00
C LYS A 168 -28.00 -7.49 -28.20
N ASN A 169 -27.75 -6.28 -27.67
CA ASN A 169 -28.72 -5.18 -27.71
C ASN A 169 -28.38 -4.03 -28.66
N VAL A 170 -27.46 -4.21 -29.61
CA VAL A 170 -27.15 -3.21 -30.65
C VAL A 170 -27.53 -3.78 -32.03
N LYS A 171 -28.73 -4.31 -32.15
CA LYS A 171 -29.44 -4.54 -33.41
C LYS A 171 -30.93 -4.35 -33.17
N SER A 172 -31.36 -3.14 -33.29
CA SER A 172 -32.75 -2.75 -33.64
C SER A 172 -32.67 -1.44 -34.36
#